data_98cc7ac116bedc46f3ba14b56afce9fc
#
_entry.id   98cc7ac116bedc46f3ba14b56afce9fc
#
_cell.length_a   1.000
_cell.length_b   1.000
_cell.length_c   1.000
_cell.angle_alpha   90.00
_cell.angle_beta   90.00
_cell.angle_gamma   90.00
#
_symmetry.space_group_name_H-M   'P 1'
#
loop_
_entity.id
_entity.type
_entity.pdbx_description
1 polymer ?
#
loop_
_entity_poly.entity_id
_entity_poly.type
_entity_poly.pdbx_seq_one_letter_code
_entity_poly.pdbx_strand_id
1 'polypeptide(L)'
;VEPGGSAVPQDQFYLLPIFDSEETFDANGQPLQLLNVASIDPGSAPQAQADSAPAAMPEGFKTAIVLVVDTSVSMQPYIDRVRDVVHELQGQISARGDLDSVSFGMVGFRSNTSKTPGLEYTAKTLVSLEQGRDPERFLQLAQQIKATDVSSHDFNEDAFAGVMQAVDGMDWNGYGGRLILLVSDAGALRKSDPLGLTQM
;
A
#
# COMPACT_ATOMS: atom_id res chain seq x y z
N VAL A 1 -11.29 -20.91 -5.76
CA VAL A 1 -11.04 -22.26 -5.22
C VAL A 1 -10.33 -22.08 -3.91
N GLU A 2 -11.02 -22.33 -2.80
CA GLU A 2 -10.36 -22.33 -1.50
C GLU A 2 -9.25 -23.38 -1.49
N PRO A 3 -8.06 -23.06 -0.99
CA PRO A 3 -7.03 -24.08 -0.81
C PRO A 3 -7.55 -25.08 0.20
N GLY A 4 -7.70 -26.32 -0.26
CA GLY A 4 -8.31 -27.48 0.39
C GLY A 4 -8.42 -27.45 1.90
N GLY A 5 -9.62 -27.10 2.41
CA GLY A 5 -10.11 -27.49 3.72
C GLY A 5 -9.44 -26.94 4.99
N SER A 6 -8.39 -26.17 4.89
CA SER A 6 -7.75 -25.52 6.03
C SER A 6 -8.00 -24.01 5.99
N ALA A 7 -8.46 -23.45 7.11
CA ALA A 7 -8.56 -22.00 7.24
C ALA A 7 -7.18 -21.36 7.00
N VAL A 8 -7.18 -20.24 6.26
CA VAL A 8 -5.95 -19.44 6.08
C VAL A 8 -5.46 -19.00 7.46
N PRO A 9 -4.19 -19.25 7.81
CA PRO A 9 -3.65 -18.81 9.09
C PRO A 9 -3.81 -17.29 9.24
N GLN A 10 -4.32 -16.83 10.38
CA GLN A 10 -4.58 -15.39 10.62
C GLN A 10 -3.29 -14.56 10.78
N ASP A 11 -2.16 -15.21 10.94
CA ASP A 11 -0.83 -14.63 11.05
C ASP A 11 -0.13 -14.44 9.70
N GLN A 12 -0.76 -14.87 8.60
CA GLN A 12 -0.21 -14.74 7.25
C GLN A 12 -1.09 -13.82 6.42
N PHE A 13 -0.48 -12.74 5.90
CA PHE A 13 -1.12 -11.85 4.94
C PHE A 13 -0.90 -12.37 3.52
N TYR A 14 -2.01 -12.62 2.81
CA TYR A 14 -1.97 -12.93 1.38
C TYR A 14 -2.55 -11.74 0.62
N LEU A 15 -1.74 -11.11 -0.22
CA LEU A 15 -2.21 -10.15 -1.20
C LEU A 15 -2.66 -10.94 -2.44
N LEU A 16 -3.97 -11.10 -2.60
CA LEU A 16 -4.55 -11.65 -3.80
C LEU A 16 -5.06 -10.49 -4.66
N PRO A 17 -4.53 -10.28 -5.88
CA PRO A 17 -5.12 -9.33 -6.81
C PRO A 17 -6.57 -9.70 -7.10
N ILE A 18 -7.48 -8.79 -6.80
CA ILE A 18 -8.91 -8.93 -7.13
C ILE A 18 -9.08 -8.33 -8.52
N PHE A 19 -9.54 -9.14 -9.47
CA PHE A 19 -9.80 -8.70 -10.84
C PHE A 19 -11.22 -8.21 -11.03
N ASP A 20 -12.17 -8.78 -10.26
CA ASP A 20 -13.58 -8.46 -10.37
C ASP A 20 -14.32 -8.86 -9.11
N SER A 21 -15.48 -8.23 -8.87
CA SER A 21 -16.39 -8.59 -7.78
C SER A 21 -17.83 -8.53 -8.25
N GLU A 22 -18.61 -9.57 -7.94
CA GLU A 22 -20.03 -9.67 -8.27
C GLU A 22 -20.84 -9.88 -6.98
N GLU A 23 -21.92 -9.13 -6.83
CA GLU A 23 -22.89 -9.37 -5.75
C GLU A 23 -23.79 -10.55 -6.12
N THR A 24 -23.89 -11.51 -5.25
CA THR A 24 -24.77 -12.68 -5.39
C THR A 24 -25.46 -12.99 -4.05
N PHE A 25 -26.27 -14.05 -4.02
CA PHE A 25 -26.95 -14.48 -2.80
C PHE A 25 -26.61 -15.94 -2.51
N ASP A 26 -26.45 -16.26 -1.24
CA ASP A 26 -26.31 -17.65 -0.80
C ASP A 26 -27.66 -18.42 -0.92
N ALA A 27 -27.62 -19.73 -0.63
CA ALA A 27 -28.82 -20.59 -0.68
C ALA A 27 -29.92 -20.15 0.32
N ASN A 28 -29.59 -19.27 1.28
CA ASN A 28 -30.54 -18.73 2.28
C ASN A 28 -30.99 -17.31 1.93
N GLY A 29 -30.56 -16.77 0.77
CA GLY A 29 -30.91 -15.43 0.33
C GLY A 29 -30.11 -14.33 1.02
N GLN A 30 -28.97 -14.65 1.66
CA GLN A 30 -28.07 -13.64 2.23
C GLN A 30 -27.14 -13.09 1.13
N PRO A 31 -26.89 -11.78 1.10
CA PRO A 31 -25.98 -11.19 0.12
C PRO A 31 -24.55 -11.67 0.34
N LEU A 32 -23.91 -12.10 -0.73
CA LEU A 32 -22.50 -12.50 -0.80
C LEU A 32 -21.78 -11.69 -1.87
N GLN A 33 -20.51 -11.44 -1.68
CA GLN A 33 -19.63 -10.95 -2.72
C GLN A 33 -18.75 -12.10 -3.25
N LEU A 34 -18.91 -12.40 -4.53
CA LEU A 34 -17.99 -13.26 -5.26
C LEU A 34 -16.80 -12.42 -5.73
N LEU A 35 -15.59 -12.83 -5.32
CA LEU A 35 -14.37 -12.18 -5.73
C LEU A 35 -13.64 -13.04 -6.76
N ASN A 36 -13.37 -12.47 -7.94
CA ASN A 36 -12.48 -13.07 -8.91
C ASN A 36 -11.04 -12.65 -8.56
N VAL A 37 -10.24 -13.57 -8.06
CA VAL A 37 -8.88 -13.32 -7.57
C VAL A 37 -7.86 -14.05 -8.43
N ALA A 38 -6.67 -13.46 -8.58
CA ALA A 38 -5.55 -14.20 -9.15
C ALA A 38 -5.23 -15.40 -8.26
N SER A 39 -5.20 -16.58 -8.84
CA SER A 39 -4.71 -17.78 -8.16
C SER A 39 -3.65 -18.45 -9.03
N ILE A 40 -2.67 -19.04 -8.39
CA ILE A 40 -1.70 -19.91 -9.06
C ILE A 40 -2.21 -21.33 -8.83
N ASP A 41 -2.53 -22.03 -9.91
CA ASP A 41 -2.82 -23.46 -9.82
C ASP A 41 -1.53 -24.18 -9.38
N PRO A 42 -1.54 -24.85 -8.20
CA PRO A 42 -0.36 -25.58 -7.73
C PRO A 42 0.12 -26.67 -8.69
N GLY A 43 -0.76 -27.15 -9.58
CA GLY A 43 -0.45 -28.14 -10.61
C GLY A 43 0.13 -27.55 -11.90
N SER A 44 -0.07 -26.25 -12.14
CA SER A 44 0.45 -25.52 -13.30
C SER A 44 1.56 -24.54 -12.93
N ALA A 45 1.89 -24.40 -11.65
CA ALA A 45 3.10 -23.69 -11.28
C ALA A 45 4.27 -24.35 -12.04
N PRO A 46 5.00 -23.62 -12.92
CA PRO A 46 6.27 -24.14 -13.37
C PRO A 46 6.99 -24.51 -12.08
N GLN A 47 7.44 -25.77 -11.96
CA GLN A 47 8.29 -26.14 -10.84
C GLN A 47 9.38 -25.09 -10.83
N ALA A 48 9.27 -24.13 -9.92
CA ALA A 48 10.33 -23.20 -9.67
C ALA A 48 11.49 -24.11 -9.28
N GLN A 49 12.38 -24.30 -10.24
CA GLN A 49 13.65 -24.95 -9.95
C GLN A 49 14.21 -24.13 -8.80
N ALA A 50 14.25 -24.74 -7.63
CA ALA A 50 14.76 -24.13 -6.40
C ALA A 50 16.22 -23.65 -6.54
N ASP A 51 16.80 -23.80 -7.72
CA ASP A 51 18.17 -23.44 -8.09
C ASP A 51 18.27 -22.23 -9.03
N SER A 52 17.16 -21.60 -9.45
CA SER A 52 17.28 -20.30 -10.10
C SER A 52 17.37 -19.25 -9.00
N ALA A 53 18.59 -18.81 -8.71
CA ALA A 53 18.81 -17.54 -8.05
C ALA A 53 17.87 -16.51 -8.70
N PRO A 54 17.18 -15.64 -7.90
CA PRO A 54 16.32 -14.61 -8.47
C PRO A 54 17.10 -13.91 -9.57
N ALA A 55 16.50 -13.82 -10.77
CA ALA A 55 17.17 -13.24 -11.92
C ALA A 55 17.75 -11.90 -11.49
N ALA A 56 19.07 -11.75 -11.64
CA ALA A 56 19.73 -10.52 -11.24
C ALA A 56 19.03 -9.36 -11.94
N MET A 57 18.65 -8.34 -11.19
CA MET A 57 18.07 -7.12 -11.75
C MET A 57 19.02 -6.58 -12.80
N PRO A 58 18.53 -6.07 -13.94
CA PRO A 58 19.38 -5.43 -14.93
C PRO A 58 20.26 -4.38 -14.26
N GLU A 59 21.53 -4.29 -14.66
CA GLU A 59 22.45 -3.31 -14.10
C GLU A 59 21.88 -1.89 -14.24
N GLY A 60 21.82 -1.15 -13.15
CA GLY A 60 21.22 0.18 -13.10
C GLY A 60 19.68 0.21 -12.96
N PHE A 61 19.00 -0.93 -12.81
CA PHE A 61 17.56 -0.95 -12.54
C PHE A 61 17.27 -0.39 -11.13
N LYS A 62 16.42 0.62 -11.06
CA LYS A 62 16.00 1.24 -9.79
C LYS A 62 14.53 1.03 -9.54
N THR A 63 14.18 0.81 -8.27
CA THR A 63 12.80 0.65 -7.82
C THR A 63 12.42 1.75 -6.85
N ALA A 64 11.24 2.33 -7.04
CA ALA A 64 10.64 3.25 -6.11
C ALA A 64 9.45 2.57 -5.42
N ILE A 65 9.40 2.65 -4.09
CA ILE A 65 8.31 2.15 -3.26
C ILE A 65 7.72 3.34 -2.51
N VAL A 66 6.47 3.67 -2.79
CA VAL A 66 5.76 4.76 -2.12
C VAL A 66 4.66 4.19 -1.24
N LEU A 67 4.75 4.49 0.05
CA LEU A 67 3.72 4.17 1.03
C LEU A 67 2.70 5.30 1.06
N VAL A 68 1.45 5.00 0.80
CA VAL A 68 0.32 5.92 0.91
C VAL A 68 -0.44 5.54 2.18
N VAL A 69 -0.24 6.31 3.24
CA VAL A 69 -0.64 5.95 4.60
C VAL A 69 -1.76 6.87 5.06
N ASP A 70 -2.84 6.29 5.48
CA ASP A 70 -3.87 6.99 6.23
C ASP A 70 -3.26 7.53 7.54
N THR A 71 -3.47 8.79 7.79
CA THR A 71 -3.01 9.47 9.00
C THR A 71 -4.17 10.07 9.79
N SER A 72 -5.36 9.47 9.68
CA SER A 72 -6.52 9.75 10.53
C SER A 72 -6.28 9.31 11.98
N VAL A 73 -7.20 9.69 12.86
CA VAL A 73 -7.06 9.52 14.33
C VAL A 73 -6.80 8.07 14.75
N SER A 74 -7.44 7.09 14.09
CA SER A 74 -7.32 5.66 14.42
C SER A 74 -5.97 5.06 14.05
N MET A 75 -5.23 5.71 13.17
CA MET A 75 -4.09 5.10 12.48
C MET A 75 -2.77 5.08 13.25
N GLN A 76 -2.67 5.70 14.43
CA GLN A 76 -1.38 5.76 15.14
C GLN A 76 -0.72 4.38 15.35
N PRO A 77 -1.43 3.32 15.80
CA PRO A 77 -0.83 1.99 15.96
C PRO A 77 -0.35 1.38 14.64
N TYR A 78 -1.06 1.66 13.53
CA TYR A 78 -0.69 1.18 12.21
C TYR A 78 0.51 1.95 11.63
N ILE A 79 0.60 3.26 11.87
CA ILE A 79 1.74 4.08 11.49
C ILE A 79 3.00 3.56 12.18
N ASP A 80 2.93 3.23 13.48
CA ASP A 80 4.04 2.65 14.22
C ASP A 80 4.45 1.29 13.61
N ARG A 81 3.47 0.45 13.27
CA ARG A 81 3.73 -0.83 12.61
C ARG A 81 4.33 -0.69 11.21
N VAL A 82 3.88 0.29 10.42
CA VAL A 82 4.46 0.59 9.10
C VAL A 82 5.95 0.92 9.22
N ARG A 83 6.34 1.68 10.25
CA ARG A 83 7.76 2.00 10.50
C ARG A 83 8.59 0.75 10.77
N ASP A 84 8.08 -0.16 11.62
CA ASP A 84 8.76 -1.41 11.93
C ASP A 84 8.96 -2.26 10.68
N VAL A 85 7.89 -2.41 9.87
CA VAL A 85 7.94 -3.18 8.62
C VAL A 85 8.92 -2.57 7.61
N VAL A 86 8.93 -1.25 7.45
CA VAL A 86 9.88 -0.59 6.55
C VAL A 86 11.32 -0.76 7.04
N HIS A 87 11.56 -0.64 8.33
CA HIS A 87 12.89 -0.88 8.91
C HIS A 87 13.36 -2.33 8.63
N GLU A 88 12.48 -3.31 8.82
CA GLU A 88 12.79 -4.70 8.52
C GLU A 88 13.06 -4.92 7.02
N LEU A 89 12.22 -4.34 6.15
CA LEU A 89 12.38 -4.42 4.70
C LEU A 89 13.72 -3.82 4.24
N GLN A 90 14.11 -2.67 4.77
CA GLN A 90 15.41 -2.06 4.50
C GLN A 90 16.56 -2.98 4.94
N GLY A 91 16.43 -3.62 6.09
CA GLY A 91 17.42 -4.60 6.56
C GLY A 91 17.57 -5.79 5.60
N GLN A 92 16.46 -6.31 5.08
CA GLN A 92 16.48 -7.41 4.11
C GLN A 92 17.08 -6.99 2.75
N ILE A 93 16.75 -5.79 2.26
CA ILE A 93 17.30 -5.25 1.02
C ILE A 93 18.82 -5.00 1.18
N SER A 94 19.23 -4.43 2.31
CA SER A 94 20.64 -4.19 2.64
C SER A 94 21.46 -5.49 2.67
N ALA A 95 20.90 -6.54 3.25
CA ALA A 95 21.55 -7.85 3.30
C ALA A 95 21.78 -8.47 1.90
N ARG A 96 21.01 -8.04 0.89
CA ARG A 96 21.19 -8.44 -0.52
C ARG A 96 22.16 -7.56 -1.28
N GLY A 97 22.59 -6.44 -0.72
CA GLY A 97 23.43 -5.45 -1.40
C GLY A 97 22.68 -4.54 -2.38
N ASP A 98 21.35 -4.53 -2.37
CA ASP A 98 20.51 -3.83 -3.36
C ASP A 98 19.97 -2.48 -2.86
N LEU A 99 20.48 -1.99 -1.73
CA LEU A 99 19.94 -0.81 -1.07
C LEU A 99 20.03 0.47 -1.94
N ASP A 100 21.08 0.60 -2.72
CA ASP A 100 21.30 1.75 -3.61
C ASP A 100 20.34 1.75 -4.83
N SER A 101 19.69 0.62 -5.09
CA SER A 101 18.75 0.47 -6.19
C SER A 101 17.28 0.69 -5.77
N VAL A 102 17.00 0.90 -4.47
CA VAL A 102 15.66 1.10 -3.95
C VAL A 102 15.53 2.47 -3.30
N SER A 103 14.43 3.18 -3.62
CA SER A 103 14.07 4.43 -2.96
C SER A 103 12.69 4.32 -2.35
N PHE A 104 12.54 4.88 -1.16
CA PHE A 104 11.27 4.90 -0.44
C PHE A 104 10.65 6.29 -0.46
N GLY A 105 9.35 6.37 -0.67
CA GLY A 105 8.58 7.60 -0.51
C GLY A 105 7.43 7.38 0.46
N MET A 106 6.87 8.46 0.99
CA MET A 106 5.68 8.38 1.83
C MET A 106 4.75 9.55 1.58
N VAL A 107 3.47 9.24 1.42
CA VAL A 107 2.36 10.18 1.32
C VAL A 107 1.42 9.90 2.49
N GLY A 108 1.02 10.93 3.19
CA GLY A 108 -0.06 10.87 4.17
C GLY A 108 -1.36 11.35 3.55
N PHE A 109 -2.47 10.73 3.90
CA PHE A 109 -3.80 11.23 3.56
C PHE A 109 -4.73 11.19 4.76
N ARG A 110 -5.81 11.94 4.68
CA ARG A 110 -6.87 12.11 5.68
C ARG A 110 -8.18 12.40 4.96
N SER A 111 -9.20 12.75 5.71
CA SER A 111 -10.45 13.25 5.13
C SER A 111 -10.28 14.61 4.44
N ASN A 112 -11.33 15.02 3.75
CA ASN A 112 -11.32 16.26 2.98
C ASN A 112 -11.29 17.49 3.90
N THR A 113 -10.27 18.33 3.77
CA THR A 113 -10.09 19.57 4.56
C THR A 113 -11.21 20.56 4.40
N SER A 114 -11.91 20.56 3.25
CA SER A 114 -13.06 21.46 3.02
C SER A 114 -14.28 21.06 3.86
N LYS A 115 -14.36 19.81 4.29
CA LYS A 115 -15.47 19.30 5.11
C LYS A 115 -15.10 19.18 6.58
N THR A 116 -13.80 19.05 6.88
CA THR A 116 -13.28 18.86 8.23
C THR A 116 -12.33 20.01 8.56
N PRO A 117 -12.84 21.11 9.12
CA PRO A 117 -12.01 22.23 9.56
C PRO A 117 -11.00 21.78 10.63
N GLY A 118 -9.78 22.25 10.52
CA GLY A 118 -8.69 21.92 11.44
C GLY A 118 -7.76 20.80 10.96
N LEU A 119 -8.13 20.05 9.92
CA LEU A 119 -7.18 19.16 9.26
C LEU A 119 -6.12 19.97 8.50
N GLU A 120 -4.86 19.60 8.66
CA GLU A 120 -3.73 20.28 8.02
C GLU A 120 -3.72 20.06 6.49
N TYR A 121 -4.08 18.84 6.04
CA TYR A 121 -4.10 18.45 4.63
C TYR A 121 -5.12 17.36 4.36
N THR A 122 -5.54 17.25 3.11
CA THR A 122 -6.25 16.06 2.59
C THR A 122 -5.25 14.99 2.17
N ALA A 123 -4.24 15.35 1.38
CA ALA A 123 -3.10 14.52 1.04
C ALA A 123 -1.82 15.36 0.98
N LYS A 124 -0.68 14.77 1.38
CA LYS A 124 0.60 15.47 1.45
C LYS A 124 1.76 14.48 1.28
N THR A 125 2.74 14.85 0.47
CA THR A 125 4.01 14.15 0.43
C THR A 125 4.76 14.40 1.73
N LEU A 126 5.00 13.36 2.51
CA LEU A 126 5.67 13.39 3.80
C LEU A 126 7.17 13.11 3.65
N VAL A 127 7.51 12.17 2.75
CA VAL A 127 8.90 11.86 2.37
C VAL A 127 8.95 11.71 0.85
N SER A 128 9.80 12.50 0.19
CA SER A 128 10.00 12.37 -1.26
C SER A 128 10.88 11.17 -1.60
N LEU A 129 10.82 10.68 -2.85
CA LEU A 129 11.70 9.61 -3.33
C LEU A 129 13.17 10.00 -3.28
N GLU A 130 13.50 11.29 -3.46
CA GLU A 130 14.88 11.79 -3.31
C GLU A 130 15.38 11.67 -1.87
N GLN A 131 14.56 12.08 -0.90
CA GLN A 131 14.89 11.96 0.53
C GLN A 131 14.98 10.49 0.97
N GLY A 132 14.18 9.62 0.37
CA GLY A 132 14.13 8.20 0.69
C GLY A 132 15.10 7.32 -0.08
N ARG A 133 16.06 7.91 -0.83
CA ARG A 133 17.25 7.20 -1.35
C ARG A 133 18.19 6.80 -0.22
N ASP A 134 18.24 7.63 0.81
CA ASP A 134 18.98 7.35 2.04
C ASP A 134 18.02 6.68 3.04
N PRO A 135 18.25 5.40 3.38
CA PRO A 135 17.38 4.64 4.27
C PRO A 135 17.31 5.23 5.69
N GLU A 136 18.43 5.74 6.21
CA GLU A 136 18.46 6.33 7.53
C GLU A 136 17.66 7.63 7.55
N ARG A 137 17.80 8.43 6.49
CA ARG A 137 17.03 9.66 6.31
C ARG A 137 15.55 9.39 6.20
N PHE A 138 15.17 8.36 5.45
CA PHE A 138 13.77 7.93 5.35
C PHE A 138 13.20 7.59 6.73
N LEU A 139 13.90 6.74 7.51
CA LEU A 139 13.44 6.34 8.84
C LEU A 139 13.31 7.53 9.79
N GLN A 140 14.29 8.47 9.79
CA GLN A 140 14.21 9.68 10.59
C GLN A 140 12.96 10.52 10.27
N LEU A 141 12.64 10.70 8.99
CA LEU A 141 11.46 11.43 8.56
C LEU A 141 10.17 10.66 8.89
N ALA A 142 10.15 9.35 8.65
CA ALA A 142 9.01 8.49 8.98
C ALA A 142 8.69 8.48 10.47
N GLN A 143 9.68 8.61 11.36
CA GLN A 143 9.48 8.71 12.80
C GLN A 143 8.72 9.97 13.24
N GLN A 144 8.74 11.03 12.43
CA GLN A 144 8.05 12.28 12.73
C GLN A 144 6.58 12.27 12.33
N ILE A 145 6.15 11.27 11.54
CA ILE A 145 4.79 11.15 11.05
C ILE A 145 3.89 10.68 12.19
N LYS A 146 2.77 11.35 12.38
CA LYS A 146 1.78 11.05 13.41
C LYS A 146 0.38 11.10 12.82
N ALA A 147 -0.51 10.30 13.41
CA ALA A 147 -1.94 10.45 13.20
C ALA A 147 -2.39 11.85 13.64
N THR A 148 -3.43 12.38 12.99
CA THR A 148 -4.07 13.61 13.44
C THR A 148 -4.88 13.36 14.71
N ASP A 149 -5.07 14.39 15.53
CA ASP A 149 -6.01 14.42 16.65
C ASP A 149 -7.37 15.02 16.27
N VAL A 150 -7.51 15.47 15.01
CA VAL A 150 -8.77 16.04 14.47
C VAL A 150 -9.58 14.93 13.82
N SER A 151 -10.76 14.64 14.39
CA SER A 151 -11.68 13.64 13.83
C SER A 151 -12.49 14.22 12.68
N SER A 152 -12.60 13.46 11.59
CA SER A 152 -13.50 13.76 10.47
C SER A 152 -14.97 13.48 10.78
N HIS A 153 -15.25 12.69 11.84
CA HIS A 153 -16.56 12.10 12.14
C HIS A 153 -17.14 11.27 10.97
N ASP A 154 -16.30 10.88 10.03
CA ASP A 154 -16.62 9.98 8.92
C ASP A 154 -15.76 8.73 9.03
N PHE A 155 -16.30 7.58 8.58
CA PHE A 155 -15.56 6.32 8.52
C PHE A 155 -14.78 6.16 7.20
N ASN A 156 -14.93 7.12 6.28
CA ASN A 156 -14.26 7.09 5.00
C ASN A 156 -13.24 8.22 4.92
N GLU A 157 -12.05 7.90 4.45
CA GLU A 157 -10.97 8.84 4.25
C GLU A 157 -10.66 9.02 2.75
N ASP A 158 -9.98 10.10 2.37
CA ASP A 158 -9.74 10.43 0.96
C ASP A 158 -8.51 9.68 0.41
N ALA A 159 -8.62 8.33 0.36
CA ALA A 159 -7.56 7.47 -0.15
C ALA A 159 -7.19 7.79 -1.61
N PHE A 160 -8.17 8.22 -2.43
CA PHE A 160 -7.91 8.60 -3.82
C PHE A 160 -7.02 9.85 -3.90
N ALA A 161 -7.26 10.85 -3.05
CA ALA A 161 -6.36 12.00 -2.96
C ALA A 161 -4.94 11.58 -2.56
N GLY A 162 -4.82 10.62 -1.64
CA GLY A 162 -3.53 10.05 -1.24
C GLY A 162 -2.80 9.38 -2.40
N VAL A 163 -3.49 8.51 -3.14
CA VAL A 163 -2.92 7.83 -4.31
C VAL A 163 -2.57 8.82 -5.42
N MET A 164 -3.44 9.79 -5.73
CA MET A 164 -3.14 10.81 -6.72
C MET A 164 -1.96 11.68 -6.32
N GLN A 165 -1.83 12.03 -5.04
CA GLN A 165 -0.65 12.72 -4.53
C GLN A 165 0.64 11.90 -4.73
N ALA A 166 0.58 10.57 -4.61
CA ALA A 166 1.72 9.71 -4.90
C ALA A 166 2.03 9.67 -6.40
N VAL A 167 1.01 9.56 -7.26
CA VAL A 167 1.19 9.49 -8.72
C VAL A 167 1.76 10.80 -9.28
N ASP A 168 1.16 11.94 -8.90
CA ASP A 168 1.47 13.24 -9.48
C ASP A 168 2.55 14.01 -8.72
N GLY A 169 2.64 13.80 -7.41
CA GLY A 169 3.52 14.55 -6.51
C GLY A 169 4.89 13.93 -6.26
N MET A 170 5.15 12.73 -6.75
CA MET A 170 6.46 12.07 -6.65
C MET A 170 7.24 12.17 -7.97
N ASP A 171 8.55 12.33 -7.88
CA ASP A 171 9.42 12.24 -9.06
C ASP A 171 9.76 10.78 -9.36
N TRP A 172 9.00 10.18 -10.27
CA TRP A 172 9.18 8.80 -10.71
C TRP A 172 10.26 8.62 -11.79
N ASN A 173 10.93 9.69 -12.20
CA ASN A 173 11.93 9.62 -13.25
C ASN A 173 13.13 8.78 -12.82
N GLY A 174 13.59 7.93 -13.73
CA GLY A 174 14.75 7.06 -13.50
C GLY A 174 14.43 5.77 -12.71
N TYR A 175 13.17 5.53 -12.32
CA TYR A 175 12.75 4.28 -11.70
C TYR A 175 12.04 3.37 -12.71
N GLY A 176 12.62 2.19 -12.96
CA GLY A 176 12.03 1.13 -13.79
C GLY A 176 10.94 0.35 -13.05
N GLY A 177 11.15 0.10 -11.75
CA GLY A 177 10.15 -0.47 -10.85
C GLY A 177 9.42 0.63 -10.07
N ARG A 178 8.09 0.59 -10.05
CA ARG A 178 7.26 1.58 -9.35
C ARG A 178 6.17 0.87 -8.59
N LEU A 179 6.12 1.06 -7.27
CA LEU A 179 5.15 0.40 -6.41
C LEU A 179 4.51 1.42 -5.48
N ILE A 180 3.20 1.41 -5.40
CA ILE A 180 2.41 2.17 -4.44
C ILE A 180 1.73 1.17 -3.51
N LEU A 181 1.96 1.33 -2.21
CA LEU A 181 1.33 0.53 -1.15
C LEU A 181 0.39 1.41 -0.35
N LEU A 182 -0.91 1.14 -0.45
CA LEU A 182 -1.94 1.84 0.32
C LEU A 182 -2.15 1.14 1.67
N VAL A 183 -2.09 1.91 2.75
CA VAL A 183 -2.32 1.45 4.13
C VAL A 183 -3.41 2.30 4.76
N SER A 184 -4.55 1.70 5.06
CA SER A 184 -5.70 2.35 5.70
C SER A 184 -6.54 1.31 6.45
N ASP A 185 -7.22 1.74 7.52
CA ASP A 185 -8.27 0.99 8.21
C ASP A 185 -9.67 1.49 7.83
N ALA A 186 -9.75 2.48 6.95
CA ALA A 186 -10.97 3.15 6.52
C ALA A 186 -11.32 2.87 5.05
N GLY A 187 -12.59 2.97 4.73
CA GLY A 187 -13.07 2.96 3.35
C GLY A 187 -12.70 4.24 2.60
N ALA A 188 -12.65 4.18 1.27
CA ALA A 188 -12.40 5.36 0.44
C ALA A 188 -13.66 6.22 0.25
N LEU A 189 -13.47 7.54 0.22
CA LEU A 189 -14.52 8.49 -0.12
C LEU A 189 -14.88 8.37 -1.62
N ARG A 190 -16.00 7.73 -1.93
CA ARG A 190 -16.45 7.48 -3.31
C ARG A 190 -16.56 8.73 -4.18
N LYS A 191 -16.87 9.89 -3.57
CA LYS A 191 -16.98 11.17 -4.30
C LYS A 191 -15.64 11.78 -4.73
N SER A 192 -14.56 11.26 -4.21
CA SER A 192 -13.18 11.70 -4.52
C SER A 192 -12.50 10.82 -5.54
N ASP A 193 -13.19 9.79 -6.06
CA ASP A 193 -12.61 8.86 -7.03
C ASP A 193 -12.39 9.54 -8.40
N PRO A 194 -11.18 10.07 -8.67
CA PRO A 194 -10.91 10.78 -9.92
C PRO A 194 -10.72 9.83 -11.11
N LEU A 195 -10.51 8.53 -10.83
CA LEU A 195 -10.21 7.51 -11.83
C LEU A 195 -11.41 6.60 -12.10
N GLY A 196 -12.53 6.77 -11.38
CA GLY A 196 -13.73 5.95 -11.53
C GLY A 196 -13.52 4.48 -11.10
N LEU A 197 -12.53 4.21 -10.26
CA LEU A 197 -12.14 2.85 -9.85
C LEU A 197 -13.22 2.13 -9.05
N THR A 198 -14.14 2.87 -8.43
CA THR A 198 -15.27 2.29 -7.67
C THR A 198 -16.48 1.94 -8.54
N GLN A 199 -16.41 2.16 -9.86
CA GLN A 199 -17.48 1.83 -10.82
C GLN A 199 -17.16 0.59 -11.65
N MET A 200 -16.03 -0.07 -11.40
CA MET A 200 -15.60 -1.30 -12.06
C MET A 200 -16.08 -2.53 -11.29
#